data_241e71cf01cacde5c28b372908c1ad22
#
_entry.id   241e71cf01cacde5c28b372908c1ad22
#
_cell.length_a   1.000
_cell.length_b   1.000
_cell.length_c   1.000
_cell.angle_alpha   90.00
_cell.angle_beta   90.00
_cell.angle_gamma   90.00
#
_symmetry.space_group_name_H-M   'P 1'
#
loop_
_entity.id
_entity.type
_entity.pdbx_description
1 polymer ?
#
loop_
_entity_poly.entity_id
_entity_poly.type
_entity_poly.pdbx_seq_one_letter_code
_entity_poly.pdbx_strand_id
1 'polypeptide(L)'
;MDSIDKIKKEVINNDLSYLELLELYIKYIKLVKELQSHIPSIRSDYKYYMNDKVVNCYGYALRLDLPEYFAKSFDRELGDDFDFYPGCFSGIHDILTEEDLLKGLYGDLDVLGIKYNEYIDSSHLYKIALYYQRSILIDDGLRDFHFWRLNNNGIWSCKEGYSGRVIKNIKPTCNIGYSLIKKLDIGR
;
A
#
# COMPACT_ATOMS: atom_id res chain seq x y z
N MET A 1 3.02 -23.13 -17.14
CA MET A 1 2.06 -22.71 -16.07
C MET A 1 2.64 -21.47 -15.44
N ASP A 2 1.94 -20.37 -15.52
CA ASP A 2 2.42 -19.07 -15.08
C ASP A 2 2.78 -19.09 -13.59
N SER A 3 3.85 -18.41 -13.20
CA SER A 3 4.29 -18.32 -11.82
C SER A 3 3.17 -17.77 -10.90
N ILE A 4 2.30 -16.92 -11.43
CA ILE A 4 1.12 -16.38 -10.72
C ILE A 4 0.09 -17.47 -10.45
N ASP A 5 -0.20 -18.35 -11.43
CA ASP A 5 -1.15 -19.47 -11.23
C ASP A 5 -0.67 -20.47 -10.18
N LYS A 6 0.65 -20.63 -10.06
CA LYS A 6 1.25 -21.46 -9.00
C LYS A 6 1.01 -20.84 -7.64
N ILE A 7 1.28 -19.54 -7.47
CA ILE A 7 1.02 -18.81 -6.21
C ILE A 7 -0.46 -18.90 -5.85
N LYS A 8 -1.36 -18.63 -6.79
CA LYS A 8 -2.81 -18.72 -6.58
C LYS A 8 -3.24 -20.09 -6.06
N LYS A 9 -2.73 -21.16 -6.67
CA LYS A 9 -3.04 -22.54 -6.22
C LYS A 9 -2.51 -22.82 -4.83
N GLU A 10 -1.33 -22.33 -4.50
CA GLU A 10 -0.71 -22.48 -3.20
C GLU A 10 -1.54 -21.79 -2.11
N VAL A 11 -1.99 -20.55 -2.35
CA VAL A 11 -2.83 -19.79 -1.41
C VAL A 11 -4.22 -20.42 -1.21
N ILE A 12 -4.83 -20.96 -2.28
CA ILE A 12 -6.19 -21.51 -2.19
C ILE A 12 -6.20 -22.89 -1.53
N ASN A 13 -5.19 -23.72 -1.78
CA ASN A 13 -5.23 -25.14 -1.41
C ASN A 13 -4.54 -25.48 -0.08
N ASN A 14 -3.86 -24.53 0.53
CA ASN A 14 -3.13 -24.75 1.78
C ASN A 14 -3.67 -23.87 2.90
N ASP A 15 -3.54 -24.37 4.12
CA ASP A 15 -3.77 -23.59 5.33
C ASP A 15 -2.45 -22.94 5.73
N LEU A 16 -2.27 -21.68 5.28
CA LEU A 16 -1.02 -20.94 5.40
C LEU A 16 -1.10 -20.00 6.60
N SER A 17 -0.02 -19.92 7.37
CA SER A 17 0.14 -18.90 8.40
C SER A 17 0.25 -17.50 7.78
N TYR A 18 0.05 -16.48 8.60
CA TYR A 18 0.21 -15.08 8.18
C TYR A 18 1.55 -14.80 7.49
N LEU A 19 2.66 -15.31 8.04
CA LEU A 19 3.97 -15.08 7.47
C LEU A 19 4.13 -15.74 6.09
N GLU A 20 3.65 -16.95 5.92
CA GLU A 20 3.68 -17.65 4.63
C GLU A 20 2.80 -16.93 3.58
N LEU A 21 1.62 -16.47 3.99
CA LEU A 21 0.76 -15.65 3.13
C LEU A 21 1.44 -14.34 2.71
N LEU A 22 2.12 -13.67 3.65
CA LEU A 22 2.83 -12.43 3.39
C LEU A 22 4.01 -12.64 2.42
N GLU A 23 4.80 -13.70 2.60
CA GLU A 23 5.89 -14.06 1.69
C GLU A 23 5.39 -14.33 0.26
N LEU A 24 4.30 -15.10 0.14
CA LEU A 24 3.69 -15.36 -1.16
C LEU A 24 3.10 -14.09 -1.79
N TYR A 25 2.53 -13.21 -0.99
CA TYR A 25 2.02 -11.94 -1.46
C TYR A 25 3.13 -11.01 -1.96
N ILE A 26 4.23 -10.88 -1.23
CA ILE A 26 5.44 -10.14 -1.67
C ILE A 26 5.94 -10.69 -3.01
N LYS A 27 6.02 -12.01 -3.15
CA LYS A 27 6.42 -12.66 -4.41
C LYS A 27 5.44 -12.36 -5.54
N TYR A 28 4.14 -12.39 -5.27
CA TYR A 28 3.09 -12.02 -6.21
C TYR A 28 3.26 -10.58 -6.70
N ILE A 29 3.43 -9.62 -5.79
CA ILE A 29 3.60 -8.20 -6.13
C ILE A 29 4.83 -7.99 -7.02
N LYS A 30 5.95 -8.63 -6.71
CA LYS A 30 7.17 -8.55 -7.54
C LYS A 30 6.95 -9.07 -8.96
N LEU A 31 6.27 -10.21 -9.10
CA LEU A 31 5.94 -10.78 -10.42
C LEU A 31 4.99 -9.89 -11.21
N VAL A 32 3.96 -9.33 -10.56
CA VAL A 32 3.01 -8.41 -11.23
C VAL A 32 3.73 -7.15 -11.71
N LYS A 33 4.64 -6.60 -10.92
CA LYS A 33 5.44 -5.43 -11.32
C LYS A 33 6.35 -5.73 -12.49
N GLU A 34 7.03 -6.86 -12.47
CA GLU A 34 7.87 -7.30 -13.57
C GLU A 34 7.07 -7.42 -14.87
N LEU A 35 5.90 -8.06 -14.82
CA LEU A 35 5.01 -8.17 -15.97
C LEU A 35 4.49 -6.80 -16.44
N GLN A 36 4.16 -5.90 -15.51
CA GLN A 36 3.66 -4.56 -15.85
C GLN A 36 4.76 -3.65 -16.44
N SER A 37 6.03 -3.87 -16.12
CA SER A 37 7.13 -3.11 -16.71
C SER A 37 7.25 -3.32 -18.22
N HIS A 38 6.70 -4.41 -18.75
CA HIS A 38 6.67 -4.73 -20.19
C HIS A 38 5.40 -4.25 -20.90
N ILE A 39 4.41 -3.70 -20.17
CA ILE A 39 3.15 -3.22 -20.77
C ILE A 39 3.16 -1.68 -20.75
N PRO A 40 3.05 -1.01 -21.92
CA PRO A 40 2.93 0.44 -21.98
C PRO A 40 1.76 0.94 -21.12
N SER A 41 2.01 1.93 -20.30
CA SER A 41 1.24 2.36 -19.12
C SER A 41 -0.11 3.05 -19.40
N ILE A 42 -0.88 2.66 -20.39
CA ILE A 42 -2.03 3.44 -20.88
C ILE A 42 -3.29 3.36 -20.00
N ARG A 43 -3.39 2.44 -19.01
CA ARG A 43 -4.65 2.23 -18.27
C ARG A 43 -4.55 1.98 -16.76
N SER A 44 -3.43 2.24 -16.13
CA SER A 44 -3.25 1.85 -14.72
C SER A 44 -4.15 2.57 -13.72
N ASP A 45 -4.49 3.83 -13.96
CA ASP A 45 -5.24 4.61 -12.98
C ASP A 45 -6.72 4.21 -12.88
N TYR A 46 -7.35 3.77 -13.98
CA TYR A 46 -8.77 3.44 -13.99
C TYR A 46 -9.11 2.15 -13.24
N LYS A 47 -8.24 1.14 -13.31
CA LYS A 47 -8.46 -0.16 -12.65
C LYS A 47 -8.39 -0.08 -11.13
N TYR A 48 -7.55 0.82 -10.61
CA TYR A 48 -7.40 1.06 -9.18
C TYR A 48 -8.55 1.84 -8.54
N TYR A 49 -9.35 2.56 -9.35
CA TYR A 49 -10.55 3.25 -8.86
C TYR A 49 -11.74 2.32 -8.59
N MET A 50 -11.73 1.13 -9.19
CA MET A 50 -12.88 0.22 -9.15
C MET A 50 -12.78 -0.87 -8.05
N ASN A 51 -11.59 -1.09 -7.47
CA ASN A 51 -11.42 -2.04 -6.37
C ASN A 51 -11.56 -1.36 -5.00
N ASP A 52 -12.75 -0.81 -4.75
CA ASP A 52 -13.06 -0.03 -3.56
C ASP A 52 -13.03 -0.83 -2.24
N LYS A 53 -12.81 -2.14 -2.28
CA LYS A 53 -13.10 -2.97 -1.12
C LYS A 53 -11.91 -3.67 -0.46
N VAL A 54 -10.70 -3.61 -1.04
CA VAL A 54 -9.70 -4.64 -0.71
C VAL A 54 -8.37 -4.11 -0.16
N VAL A 55 -8.12 -2.80 -0.14
CA VAL A 55 -6.93 -2.21 0.46
C VAL A 55 -7.24 -0.89 1.15
N ASN A 56 -6.52 -0.58 2.23
CA ASN A 56 -6.62 0.70 2.92
C ASN A 56 -5.84 1.83 2.20
N CYS A 57 -5.69 2.99 2.84
CA CYS A 57 -4.99 4.15 2.27
C CYS A 57 -3.53 3.85 1.90
N TYR A 58 -2.84 3.02 2.69
CA TYR A 58 -1.45 2.62 2.45
C TYR A 58 -1.31 1.73 1.21
N GLY A 59 -2.06 0.63 1.17
CA GLY A 59 -2.08 -0.25 0.00
C GLY A 59 -2.52 0.48 -1.28
N TYR A 60 -3.50 1.38 -1.17
CA TYR A 60 -3.93 2.23 -2.28
C TYR A 60 -2.82 3.16 -2.77
N ALA A 61 -2.09 3.83 -1.87
CA ALA A 61 -1.00 4.74 -2.24
C ALA A 61 0.15 4.00 -2.93
N LEU A 62 0.49 2.80 -2.48
CA LEU A 62 1.54 1.97 -3.07
C LEU A 62 1.08 1.17 -4.30
N ARG A 63 -0.17 1.31 -4.72
CA ARG A 63 -0.77 0.54 -5.82
C ARG A 63 -0.64 -0.98 -5.62
N LEU A 64 -0.87 -1.43 -4.41
CA LEU A 64 -0.90 -2.86 -4.10
C LEU A 64 -2.21 -3.45 -4.61
N ASP A 65 -2.12 -4.39 -5.54
CA ASP A 65 -3.26 -5.18 -5.98
C ASP A 65 -3.42 -6.37 -5.03
N LEU A 66 -4.55 -6.45 -4.33
CA LEU A 66 -4.84 -7.56 -3.43
C LEU A 66 -5.95 -8.42 -4.06
N PRO A 67 -5.59 -9.50 -4.77
CA PRO A 67 -6.56 -10.43 -5.33
C PRO A 67 -7.47 -11.04 -4.27
N GLU A 68 -8.72 -11.31 -4.63
CA GLU A 68 -9.73 -11.85 -3.74
C GLU A 68 -9.29 -13.13 -2.98
N TYR A 69 -8.50 -13.98 -3.63
CA TYR A 69 -8.01 -15.21 -3.00
C TYR A 69 -6.97 -14.93 -1.90
N PHE A 70 -6.16 -13.87 -2.02
CA PHE A 70 -5.31 -13.41 -0.92
C PHE A 70 -6.12 -12.74 0.18
N ALA A 71 -7.04 -11.84 -0.20
CA ALA A 71 -7.91 -11.16 0.77
C ALA A 71 -8.63 -12.17 1.67
N LYS A 72 -9.30 -13.17 1.06
CA LYS A 72 -9.97 -14.24 1.81
C LYS A 72 -9.05 -15.05 2.72
N SER A 73 -7.80 -15.25 2.32
CA SER A 73 -6.85 -16.01 3.15
C SER A 73 -6.31 -15.17 4.30
N PHE A 74 -6.06 -13.88 4.09
CA PHE A 74 -5.72 -12.96 5.18
C PHE A 74 -6.88 -12.79 6.18
N ASP A 75 -8.11 -12.60 5.69
CA ASP A 75 -9.30 -12.49 6.54
C ASP A 75 -9.50 -13.76 7.40
N ARG A 76 -9.25 -14.93 6.84
CA ARG A 76 -9.34 -16.20 7.57
C ARG A 76 -8.30 -16.32 8.69
N GLU A 77 -7.06 -15.85 8.43
CA GLU A 77 -5.94 -15.97 9.37
C GLU A 77 -5.96 -14.88 10.45
N LEU A 78 -6.35 -13.66 10.10
CA LEU A 78 -6.25 -12.49 10.97
C LEU A 78 -7.61 -11.91 11.38
N GLY A 79 -8.71 -12.39 10.77
CA GLY A 79 -10.03 -11.81 10.93
C GLY A 79 -10.23 -10.55 10.09
N ASP A 80 -11.39 -9.92 10.29
CA ASP A 80 -11.84 -8.74 9.49
C ASP A 80 -11.00 -7.48 9.71
N ASP A 81 -10.03 -7.51 10.64
CA ASP A 81 -9.20 -6.36 11.04
C ASP A 81 -7.85 -6.30 10.31
N PHE A 82 -7.67 -7.10 9.24
CA PHE A 82 -6.41 -7.06 8.49
C PHE A 82 -6.26 -5.76 7.70
N ASP A 83 -5.26 -4.98 8.07
CA ASP A 83 -4.87 -3.76 7.37
C ASP A 83 -3.38 -3.76 7.02
N PHE A 84 -3.05 -3.30 5.83
CA PHE A 84 -1.67 -2.97 5.51
C PHE A 84 -1.24 -1.71 6.25
N TYR A 85 -0.05 -1.73 6.83
CA TYR A 85 0.56 -0.59 7.50
C TYR A 85 2.05 -0.50 7.14
N PRO A 86 2.67 0.69 7.20
CA PRO A 86 4.10 0.82 6.96
C PRO A 86 4.90 -0.05 7.92
N GLY A 87 5.71 -0.96 7.36
CA GLY A 87 6.48 -1.94 8.13
C GLY A 87 5.94 -3.36 8.04
N CYS A 88 4.69 -3.57 7.58
CA CYS A 88 4.09 -4.89 7.54
C CYS A 88 4.85 -5.88 6.64
N PHE A 89 5.47 -5.40 5.54
CA PHE A 89 6.26 -6.25 4.63
C PHE A 89 7.71 -6.40 5.06
N SER A 90 8.25 -5.45 5.80
CA SER A 90 9.64 -5.44 6.28
C SER A 90 9.80 -6.00 7.70
N GLY A 91 8.70 -6.40 8.35
CA GLY A 91 8.72 -6.95 9.70
C GLY A 91 8.96 -5.89 10.79
N ILE A 92 8.63 -4.62 10.52
CA ILE A 92 8.73 -3.53 11.48
C ILE A 92 7.32 -3.29 12.05
N HIS A 93 7.04 -3.85 13.22
CA HIS A 93 5.68 -3.83 13.79
C HIS A 93 5.48 -2.75 14.85
N ASP A 94 6.54 -2.30 15.52
CA ASP A 94 6.46 -1.30 16.60
C ASP A 94 6.58 0.12 16.04
N ILE A 95 5.47 0.66 15.53
CA ILE A 95 5.43 2.02 15.00
C ILE A 95 4.97 2.98 16.11
N LEU A 96 5.93 3.51 16.85
CA LEU A 96 5.69 4.42 17.96
C LEU A 96 5.94 5.89 17.63
N THR A 97 6.70 6.16 16.58
CA THR A 97 7.14 7.52 16.22
C THR A 97 6.99 7.78 14.72
N GLU A 98 7.13 9.04 14.28
CA GLU A 98 7.24 9.39 12.86
C GLU A 98 8.44 8.71 12.20
N GLU A 99 9.54 8.56 12.94
CA GLU A 99 10.75 7.90 12.45
C GLU A 99 10.51 6.42 12.21
N ASP A 100 9.83 5.73 13.12
CA ASP A 100 9.44 4.32 12.94
C ASP A 100 8.53 4.14 11.73
N LEU A 101 7.55 5.05 11.56
CA LEU A 101 6.63 5.05 10.42
C LEU A 101 7.38 5.20 9.09
N LEU A 102 8.35 6.12 9.03
CA LEU A 102 9.19 6.32 7.85
C LEU A 102 10.12 5.12 7.61
N LYS A 103 10.71 4.57 8.67
CA LYS A 103 11.53 3.36 8.59
C LYS A 103 10.73 2.17 8.06
N GLY A 104 9.51 1.98 8.57
CA GLY A 104 8.60 0.96 8.06
C GLY A 104 8.26 1.16 6.59
N LEU A 105 7.91 2.39 6.19
CA LEU A 105 7.62 2.72 4.79
C LEU A 105 8.80 2.40 3.88
N TYR A 106 10.01 2.86 4.22
CA TYR A 106 11.21 2.62 3.40
C TYR A 106 11.56 1.13 3.34
N GLY A 107 11.49 0.42 4.48
CA GLY A 107 11.71 -1.02 4.51
C GLY A 107 10.75 -1.79 3.61
N ASP A 108 9.48 -1.41 3.61
CA ASP A 108 8.47 -2.03 2.75
C ASP A 108 8.72 -1.73 1.26
N LEU A 109 9.08 -0.50 0.92
CA LEU A 109 9.44 -0.14 -0.45
C LEU A 109 10.61 -0.98 -0.96
N ASP A 110 11.64 -1.17 -0.14
CA ASP A 110 12.81 -2.00 -0.46
C ASP A 110 12.41 -3.48 -0.63
N VAL A 111 11.64 -4.04 0.31
CA VAL A 111 11.17 -5.43 0.24
C VAL A 111 10.30 -5.67 -0.99
N LEU A 112 9.43 -4.74 -1.33
CA LEU A 112 8.56 -4.82 -2.49
C LEU A 112 9.27 -4.49 -3.81
N GLY A 113 10.54 -4.06 -3.77
CA GLY A 113 11.30 -3.63 -4.95
C GLY A 113 10.72 -2.37 -5.61
N ILE A 114 10.10 -1.49 -4.82
CA ILE A 114 9.57 -0.21 -5.28
C ILE A 114 10.66 0.84 -5.20
N LYS A 115 11.05 1.41 -6.32
CA LYS A 115 12.02 2.49 -6.36
C LYS A 115 11.41 3.78 -5.80
N TYR A 116 12.18 4.52 -5.04
CA TYR A 116 11.75 5.81 -4.47
C TYR A 116 12.95 6.75 -4.39
N ASN A 117 12.68 8.07 -4.40
CA ASN A 117 13.67 9.14 -4.29
C ASN A 117 14.91 8.96 -5.18
N GLU A 118 15.13 9.89 -6.10
CA GLU A 118 16.32 10.10 -6.93
C GLU A 118 16.45 9.23 -8.19
N TYR A 119 16.60 9.91 -9.33
CA TYR A 119 16.98 9.36 -10.65
C TYR A 119 16.04 8.32 -11.27
N ILE A 120 14.75 8.43 -11.02
CA ILE A 120 13.76 7.62 -11.73
C ILE A 120 13.30 8.42 -12.96
N ASP A 121 13.29 7.79 -14.11
CA ASP A 121 12.75 8.39 -15.34
C ASP A 121 11.34 8.94 -15.09
N SER A 122 11.17 10.23 -15.36
CA SER A 122 9.95 10.99 -15.07
C SER A 122 8.66 10.40 -15.67
N SER A 123 8.80 9.55 -16.69
CA SER A 123 7.65 8.90 -17.37
C SER A 123 6.94 7.84 -16.52
N HIS A 124 7.58 7.36 -15.46
CA HIS A 124 7.07 6.25 -14.61
C HIS A 124 6.86 6.63 -13.14
N LEU A 125 6.90 7.93 -12.84
CA LEU A 125 6.77 8.43 -11.48
C LEU A 125 5.32 8.76 -11.12
N TYR A 126 4.97 8.46 -9.87
CA TYR A 126 3.86 9.09 -9.18
C TYR A 126 4.32 9.55 -7.80
N LYS A 127 3.56 10.43 -7.15
CA LYS A 127 3.91 10.94 -5.83
C LYS A 127 2.97 10.39 -4.78
N ILE A 128 3.51 10.12 -3.59
CA ILE A 128 2.72 9.88 -2.40
C ILE A 128 2.99 10.97 -1.36
N ALA A 129 1.99 11.24 -0.53
CA ALA A 129 2.12 12.13 0.62
C ALA A 129 1.64 11.37 1.86
N LEU A 130 2.51 11.28 2.85
CA LEU A 130 2.25 10.65 4.14
C LEU A 130 1.94 11.70 5.19
N TYR A 131 0.80 11.53 5.83
CA TYR A 131 0.37 12.31 6.99
C TYR A 131 0.36 11.43 8.23
N TYR A 132 0.66 12.02 9.35
CA TYR A 132 0.69 11.37 10.64
C TYR A 132 -0.07 12.19 11.67
N GLN A 133 -0.91 11.55 12.45
CA GLN A 133 -1.61 12.16 13.56
C GLN A 133 -0.89 11.85 14.87
N ARG A 134 -0.38 12.90 15.52
CA ARG A 134 0.04 12.81 16.90
C ARG A 134 -1.18 13.02 17.79
N SER A 135 -1.77 11.95 18.26
CA SER A 135 -2.84 12.06 19.25
C SER A 135 -2.26 12.56 20.57
N ILE A 136 -2.65 13.77 20.96
CA ILE A 136 -2.31 14.36 22.27
C ILE A 136 -3.41 14.04 23.29
N LEU A 137 -4.56 13.51 22.86
CA LEU A 137 -5.79 13.51 23.65
C LEU A 137 -6.42 12.13 23.91
N ILE A 138 -5.84 11.06 23.39
CA ILE A 138 -6.38 9.72 23.60
C ILE A 138 -5.31 8.88 24.32
N ASP A 139 -5.62 8.50 25.55
CA ASP A 139 -4.75 7.75 26.49
C ASP A 139 -4.41 6.32 26.00
N ASP A 140 -4.98 5.88 24.87
CA ASP A 140 -4.80 4.56 24.28
C ASP A 140 -3.65 4.47 23.28
N GLY A 141 -2.92 5.55 23.04
CA GLY A 141 -1.73 5.55 22.20
C GLY A 141 -1.98 5.28 20.71
N LEU A 142 -3.23 5.27 20.27
CA LEU A 142 -3.57 5.10 18.87
C LEU A 142 -3.03 6.26 18.04
N ARG A 143 -2.02 5.94 17.26
CA ARG A 143 -1.39 6.84 16.31
C ARG A 143 -1.89 6.47 14.96
N ASP A 144 -2.45 7.43 14.23
CA ASP A 144 -3.03 7.19 12.92
C ASP A 144 -2.15 7.81 11.83
N PHE A 145 -2.18 7.20 10.66
CA PHE A 145 -1.49 7.66 9.46
C PHE A 145 -2.46 7.72 8.30
N HIS A 146 -2.16 8.58 7.34
CA HIS A 146 -2.96 8.67 6.12
C HIS A 146 -2.09 8.93 4.90
N PHE A 147 -2.41 8.24 3.80
CA PHE A 147 -1.67 8.35 2.55
C PHE A 147 -2.52 8.97 1.45
N TRP A 148 -1.91 9.87 0.72
CA TRP A 148 -2.41 10.40 -0.54
C TRP A 148 -1.50 9.98 -1.69
N ARG A 149 -2.07 9.83 -2.89
CA ARG A 149 -1.36 9.58 -4.13
C ARG A 149 -1.69 10.65 -5.16
N LEU A 150 -0.67 11.21 -5.83
CA LEU A 150 -0.81 12.06 -6.99
C LEU A 150 -0.95 11.19 -8.23
N ASN A 151 -2.06 11.31 -8.93
CA ASN A 151 -2.32 10.58 -10.17
C ASN A 151 -1.69 11.30 -11.38
N ASN A 152 -1.58 10.61 -12.52
CA ASN A 152 -0.98 11.17 -13.74
C ASN A 152 -1.72 12.39 -14.30
N ASN A 153 -2.99 12.58 -13.93
CA ASN A 153 -3.79 13.75 -14.29
C ASN A 153 -3.58 14.96 -13.36
N GLY A 154 -2.61 14.92 -12.45
CA GLY A 154 -2.32 15.99 -11.50
C GLY A 154 -3.29 16.09 -10.32
N ILE A 155 -4.23 15.14 -10.18
CA ILE A 155 -5.19 15.12 -9.07
C ILE A 155 -4.70 14.16 -7.99
N TRP A 156 -4.69 14.64 -6.75
CA TRP A 156 -4.46 13.81 -5.58
C TRP A 156 -5.67 12.97 -5.26
N SER A 157 -5.43 11.74 -4.83
CA SER A 157 -6.48 10.84 -4.36
C SER A 157 -6.00 10.06 -3.14
N CYS A 158 -6.94 9.71 -2.27
CA CYS A 158 -6.70 8.82 -1.13
C CYS A 158 -7.88 7.89 -0.97
N LYS A 159 -7.70 6.84 -0.21
CA LYS A 159 -8.76 5.94 0.23
C LYS A 159 -9.00 6.13 1.72
N GLU A 160 -10.25 6.27 2.14
CA GLU A 160 -10.62 6.38 3.55
C GLU A 160 -10.75 4.99 4.16
N GLY A 161 -9.73 4.56 4.91
CA GLY A 161 -9.72 3.25 5.56
C GLY A 161 -9.85 2.08 4.58
N TYR A 162 -10.21 0.92 5.11
CA TYR A 162 -10.31 -0.33 4.35
C TYR A 162 -11.57 -0.37 3.46
N SER A 163 -12.71 0.00 4.00
CA SER A 163 -14.00 -0.01 3.28
C SER A 163 -14.37 1.34 2.65
N GLY A 164 -13.52 2.34 2.81
CA GLY A 164 -13.80 3.72 2.39
C GLY A 164 -13.72 3.93 0.89
N ARG A 165 -14.42 4.96 0.46
CA ARG A 165 -14.39 5.42 -0.93
C ARG A 165 -13.09 6.16 -1.26
N VAL A 166 -12.77 6.22 -2.54
CA VAL A 166 -11.67 7.05 -3.05
C VAL A 166 -12.10 8.52 -3.10
N ILE A 167 -11.39 9.37 -2.37
CA ILE A 167 -11.54 10.83 -2.39
C ILE A 167 -10.53 11.43 -3.35
N LYS A 168 -10.93 12.50 -4.04
CA LYS A 168 -10.10 13.25 -4.99
C LYS A 168 -10.02 14.72 -4.59
N ASN A 169 -8.82 15.32 -4.69
CA ASN A 169 -8.62 16.73 -4.41
C ASN A 169 -7.45 17.32 -5.23
N ILE A 170 -7.40 18.64 -5.39
CA ILE A 170 -6.30 19.36 -6.03
C ILE A 170 -5.04 19.32 -5.16
N LYS A 171 -5.20 19.31 -3.84
CA LYS A 171 -4.10 19.20 -2.87
C LYS A 171 -4.42 18.10 -1.88
N PRO A 172 -3.39 17.36 -1.41
CA PRO A 172 -3.59 16.41 -0.34
C PRO A 172 -3.94 17.17 0.94
N THR A 173 -5.02 16.78 1.60
CA THR A 173 -5.51 17.38 2.84
C THR A 173 -5.90 16.28 3.80
N CYS A 174 -5.69 16.51 5.09
CA CYS A 174 -6.17 15.63 6.15
C CYS A 174 -6.94 16.43 7.20
N ASN A 175 -7.68 15.72 8.03
CA ASN A 175 -8.43 16.29 9.13
C ASN A 175 -7.51 17.00 10.14
N ILE A 176 -8.12 17.77 11.04
CA ILE A 176 -7.42 18.45 12.13
C ILE A 176 -6.61 17.42 12.94
N GLY A 177 -5.36 17.72 13.22
CA GLY A 177 -4.46 16.86 14.00
C GLY A 177 -3.45 16.06 13.16
N TYR A 178 -3.64 15.95 11.85
CA TYR A 178 -2.65 15.34 10.97
C TYR A 178 -1.63 16.35 10.47
N SER A 179 -0.37 15.98 10.52
CA SER A 179 0.73 16.74 9.93
C SER A 179 1.33 15.99 8.74
N LEU A 180 1.61 16.72 7.67
CA LEU A 180 2.37 16.17 6.54
C LEU A 180 3.81 15.92 7.00
N ILE A 181 4.25 14.67 6.95
CA ILE A 181 5.62 14.31 7.34
C ILE A 181 6.53 14.00 6.15
N LYS A 182 5.98 13.50 5.05
CA LYS A 182 6.79 13.17 3.88
C LYS A 182 6.02 13.24 2.58
N LYS A 183 6.71 13.67 1.50
CA LYS A 183 6.34 13.43 0.10
C LYS A 183 7.45 12.64 -0.57
N LEU A 184 7.07 11.61 -1.30
CA LEU A 184 8.00 10.74 -2.02
C LEU A 184 7.60 10.63 -3.47
N ASP A 185 8.60 10.65 -4.35
CA ASP A 185 8.47 10.18 -5.71
C ASP A 185 8.65 8.66 -5.72
N ILE A 186 7.72 7.96 -6.31
CA ILE A 186 7.66 6.50 -6.35
C ILE A 186 7.78 6.04 -7.79
N GLY A 187 8.73 5.13 -8.05
CA GLY A 187 8.91 4.47 -9.35
C GLY A 187 7.98 3.25 -9.49
N ARG A 188 7.60 2.98 -10.71
CA ARG A 188 6.90 1.74 -11.08
C ARG A 188 7.86 0.59 -11.25
#